data_bf09a099e6df0dbc1a4137e5fb4ca3f5
#
_entry.id   bf09a099e6df0dbc1a4137e5fb4ca3f5
#
_cell.length_a   1.000
_cell.length_b   1.000
_cell.length_c   1.000
_cell.angle_alpha   90.00
_cell.angle_beta   90.00
_cell.angle_gamma   90.00
#
_symmetry.space_group_name_H-M   'P 1'
#
loop_
_entity.id
_entity.type
_entity.pdbx_description
1 polymer ?
#
loop_
_entity_poly.entity_id
_entity_poly.type
_entity_poly.pdbx_seq_one_letter_code
_entity_poly.pdbx_strand_id
1 'polypeptide(L)'
;MVYAPFARKIAECLAPLQAEATIVDLGTGPGLLPIELHKLWPQARIIGVDPSDEMLKIAGKNADEAGVSSFETRVGTAEEIPIESNSVDLVVTQSSLHEWENPQKGLSEIFRVLKPGGSLILKDYNQAWLSNWKRKLFGLFHHLDMFKFTFEEVADLMKEAGFGEIKGQGKGLQFFVRALKR
;
A
#
# COMPACT_ATOMS: atom_id res chain seq x y z
N MET A 1 4.88 6.02 15.33
CA MET A 1 3.93 4.96 15.76
C MET A 1 2.61 4.96 14.97
N VAL A 2 2.65 5.41 13.70
CA VAL A 2 1.46 5.50 12.80
C VAL A 2 1.17 4.17 12.10
N TYR A 3 2.18 3.31 11.95
CA TYR A 3 2.11 2.06 11.17
C TYR A 3 1.48 0.89 11.93
N ALA A 4 1.68 0.77 13.25
CA ALA A 4 1.11 -0.33 14.03
C ALA A 4 -0.44 -0.39 14.00
N PRO A 5 -1.20 0.73 14.10
CA PRO A 5 -2.65 0.69 13.93
C PRO A 5 -3.08 0.26 12.53
N PHE A 6 -2.32 0.63 11.49
CA PHE A 6 -2.63 0.21 10.13
C PHE A 6 -2.34 -1.27 9.93
N ALA A 7 -1.20 -1.79 10.41
CA ALA A 7 -0.89 -3.22 10.35
C ALA A 7 -1.97 -4.08 11.05
N ARG A 8 -2.45 -3.67 12.23
CA ARG A 8 -3.58 -4.34 12.91
C ARG A 8 -4.85 -4.29 12.07
N LYS A 9 -5.16 -3.15 11.48
CA LYS A 9 -6.32 -2.99 10.60
C LYS A 9 -6.25 -3.92 9.38
N ILE A 10 -5.04 -4.12 8.82
CA ILE A 10 -4.80 -5.08 7.75
C ILE A 10 -5.19 -6.49 8.23
N ALA A 11 -4.68 -6.93 9.38
CA ALA A 11 -4.96 -8.25 9.93
C ALA A 11 -6.47 -8.49 10.21
N GLU A 12 -7.18 -7.45 10.72
CA GLU A 12 -8.62 -7.52 10.98
C GLU A 12 -9.47 -7.67 9.70
N CYS A 13 -8.97 -7.16 8.58
CA CYS A 13 -9.71 -7.14 7.32
C CYS A 13 -9.44 -8.36 6.43
N LEU A 14 -8.41 -9.14 6.72
CA LEU A 14 -8.02 -10.30 5.91
C LEU A 14 -8.60 -11.61 6.47
N ALA A 15 -8.83 -12.57 5.57
CA ALA A 15 -8.84 -13.96 5.96
C ALA A 15 -7.44 -14.33 6.48
N PRO A 16 -7.30 -15.34 7.37
CA PRO A 16 -5.99 -15.75 7.84
C PRO A 16 -5.04 -16.01 6.67
N LEU A 17 -3.91 -15.30 6.65
CA LEU A 17 -2.84 -15.59 5.70
C LEU A 17 -2.15 -16.89 6.10
N GLN A 18 -1.64 -17.63 5.10
CA GLN A 18 -0.76 -18.75 5.35
C GLN A 18 0.54 -18.27 6.01
N ALA A 19 1.16 -19.13 6.81
CA ALA A 19 2.37 -18.77 7.54
C ALA A 19 3.49 -18.24 6.62
N GLU A 20 3.69 -18.87 5.46
CA GLU A 20 4.72 -18.52 4.48
C GLU A 20 4.20 -17.58 3.36
N ALA A 21 3.18 -16.79 3.65
CA ALA A 21 2.63 -15.86 2.67
C ALA A 21 3.68 -14.86 2.17
N THR A 22 3.59 -14.47 0.91
CA THR A 22 4.38 -13.38 0.34
C THR A 22 3.60 -12.08 0.43
N ILE A 23 4.15 -11.11 1.14
CA ILE A 23 3.59 -9.76 1.33
C ILE A 23 4.48 -8.74 0.65
N VAL A 24 3.88 -7.86 -0.13
CA VAL A 24 4.58 -6.72 -0.75
C VAL A 24 4.10 -5.41 -0.13
N ASP A 25 5.03 -4.59 0.34
CA ASP A 25 4.78 -3.21 0.75
C ASP A 25 5.24 -2.28 -0.38
N LEU A 26 4.29 -1.71 -1.11
CA LEU A 26 4.53 -0.87 -2.29
C LEU A 26 4.59 0.61 -1.89
N GLY A 27 5.72 1.26 -2.18
CA GLY A 27 6.09 2.55 -1.63
C GLY A 27 6.52 2.40 -0.17
N THR A 28 7.44 1.45 0.08
CA THR A 28 7.81 1.06 1.46
C THR A 28 8.54 2.16 2.22
N GLY A 29 9.13 3.13 1.51
CA GLY A 29 9.91 4.20 2.14
C GLY A 29 10.96 3.66 3.12
N PRO A 30 10.98 4.14 4.36
CA PRO A 30 11.96 3.70 5.37
C PRO A 30 11.66 2.32 5.99
N GLY A 31 10.72 1.53 5.47
CA GLY A 31 10.47 0.15 5.88
C GLY A 31 9.75 -0.04 7.22
N LEU A 32 9.06 0.99 7.73
CA LEU A 32 8.42 0.91 9.05
C LEU A 32 7.16 0.04 9.06
N LEU A 33 6.40 -0.01 7.96
CA LEU A 33 5.24 -0.90 7.85
C LEU A 33 5.64 -2.37 7.79
N PRO A 34 6.65 -2.80 6.99
CA PRO A 34 7.19 -4.16 7.01
C PRO A 34 7.56 -4.68 8.40
N ILE A 35 8.18 -3.85 9.25
CA ILE A 35 8.52 -4.22 10.63
C ILE A 35 7.25 -4.54 11.44
N GLU A 36 6.19 -3.76 11.30
CA GLU A 36 4.93 -4.02 12.00
C GLU A 36 4.18 -5.24 11.42
N LEU A 37 4.29 -5.48 10.09
CA LEU A 37 3.73 -6.67 9.45
C LEU A 37 4.45 -7.94 9.91
N HIS A 38 5.78 -7.91 10.04
CA HIS A 38 6.56 -9.05 10.54
C HIS A 38 6.13 -9.47 11.95
N LYS A 39 5.78 -8.53 12.84
CA LYS A 39 5.27 -8.87 14.18
C LYS A 39 3.96 -9.66 14.14
N LEU A 40 3.16 -9.48 13.12
CA LEU A 40 1.87 -10.17 12.92
C LEU A 40 2.05 -11.49 12.15
N TRP A 41 2.97 -11.52 11.20
CA TRP A 41 3.28 -12.68 10.34
C TRP A 41 4.79 -12.94 10.30
N PRO A 42 5.38 -13.49 11.38
CA PRO A 42 6.85 -13.62 11.49
C PRO A 42 7.46 -14.62 10.50
N GLN A 43 6.67 -15.51 9.90
CA GLN A 43 7.11 -16.46 8.88
C GLN A 43 6.83 -15.98 7.44
N ALA A 44 6.09 -14.87 7.26
CA ALA A 44 5.82 -14.34 5.95
C ALA A 44 7.10 -13.77 5.33
N ARG A 45 7.24 -13.96 4.02
CA ARG A 45 8.23 -13.25 3.21
C ARG A 45 7.72 -11.85 2.93
N ILE A 46 8.42 -10.83 3.37
CA ILE A 46 8.01 -9.43 3.18
C ILE A 46 8.99 -8.75 2.23
N ILE A 47 8.44 -8.12 1.17
CA ILE A 47 9.21 -7.42 0.13
C ILE A 47 8.77 -5.97 0.12
N GLY A 48 9.71 -5.06 0.40
CA GLY A 48 9.51 -3.63 0.23
C GLY A 48 9.92 -3.19 -1.18
N VAL A 49 9.03 -2.50 -1.88
CA VAL A 49 9.30 -1.91 -3.20
C VAL A 49 9.23 -0.40 -3.09
N ASP A 50 10.25 0.29 -3.59
CA ASP A 50 10.32 1.76 -3.60
C ASP A 50 11.21 2.22 -4.75
N PRO A 51 10.92 3.36 -5.42
CA PRO A 51 11.80 3.89 -6.46
C PRO A 51 13.11 4.48 -5.92
N SER A 52 13.17 4.82 -4.63
CA SER A 52 14.33 5.44 -4.00
C SER A 52 15.28 4.42 -3.38
N ASP A 53 16.43 4.25 -4.01
CA ASP A 53 17.54 3.44 -3.49
C ASP A 53 17.97 3.88 -2.07
N GLU A 54 17.89 5.18 -1.78
CA GLU A 54 18.21 5.73 -0.47
C GLU A 54 17.22 5.28 0.58
N MET A 55 15.91 5.33 0.28
CA MET A 55 14.86 4.83 1.16
C MET A 55 15.00 3.34 1.42
N LEU A 56 15.32 2.55 0.40
CA LEU A 56 15.52 1.11 0.55
C LEU A 56 16.73 0.76 1.44
N LYS A 57 17.82 1.53 1.37
CA LYS A 57 18.97 1.38 2.29
C LYS A 57 18.57 1.67 3.74
N ILE A 58 17.76 2.72 3.96
CA ILE A 58 17.21 3.04 5.28
C ILE A 58 16.28 1.92 5.75
N ALA A 59 15.41 1.41 4.86
CA ALA A 59 14.48 0.33 5.16
C ALA A 59 15.22 -0.95 5.60
N GLY A 60 16.26 -1.35 4.87
CA GLY A 60 17.10 -2.50 5.23
C GLY A 60 17.74 -2.32 6.61
N LYS A 61 18.36 -1.16 6.88
CA LYS A 61 18.94 -0.86 8.19
C LYS A 61 17.91 -0.92 9.32
N ASN A 62 16.73 -0.33 9.13
CA ASN A 62 15.66 -0.35 10.13
C ASN A 62 15.17 -1.79 10.39
N ALA A 63 15.07 -2.62 9.35
CA ALA A 63 14.69 -4.02 9.48
C ALA A 63 15.74 -4.83 10.25
N ASP A 64 17.03 -4.64 9.95
CA ASP A 64 18.14 -5.28 10.66
C ASP A 64 18.14 -4.91 12.14
N GLU A 65 17.99 -3.62 12.46
CA GLU A 65 17.91 -3.11 13.85
C GLU A 65 16.68 -3.66 14.58
N ALA A 66 15.61 -3.96 13.87
CA ALA A 66 14.40 -4.56 14.43
C ALA A 66 14.43 -6.10 14.47
N GLY A 67 15.50 -6.72 13.96
CA GLY A 67 15.65 -8.18 13.91
C GLY A 67 14.75 -8.89 12.88
N VAL A 68 14.35 -8.18 11.81
CA VAL A 68 13.46 -8.69 10.76
C VAL A 68 14.29 -9.26 9.61
N SER A 69 14.67 -10.54 9.71
CA SER A 69 15.51 -11.22 8.72
C SER A 69 14.78 -11.65 7.43
N SER A 70 13.44 -11.65 7.44
CA SER A 70 12.60 -12.03 6.29
C SER A 70 12.23 -10.86 5.37
N PHE A 71 12.80 -9.68 5.59
CA PHE A 71 12.53 -8.50 4.78
C PHE A 71 13.54 -8.35 3.64
N GLU A 72 13.02 -8.23 2.43
CA GLU A 72 13.78 -7.97 1.20
C GLU A 72 13.40 -6.59 0.64
N THR A 73 14.34 -5.91 -0.02
CA THR A 73 14.08 -4.65 -0.71
C THR A 73 14.30 -4.77 -2.20
N ARG A 74 13.48 -4.11 -3.01
CA ARG A 74 13.60 -4.06 -4.48
C ARG A 74 13.33 -2.66 -4.99
N VAL A 75 14.21 -2.17 -5.86
CA VAL A 75 13.98 -0.91 -6.59
C VAL A 75 12.88 -1.15 -7.63
N GLY A 76 11.85 -0.31 -7.62
CA GLY A 76 10.74 -0.37 -8.57
C GLY A 76 9.68 0.69 -8.28
N THR A 77 8.81 0.91 -9.23
CA THR A 77 7.66 1.82 -9.11
C THR A 77 6.35 1.03 -9.03
N ALA A 78 5.24 1.72 -8.77
CA ALA A 78 3.92 1.09 -8.84
C ALA A 78 3.59 0.62 -10.26
N GLU A 79 4.05 1.35 -11.27
CA GLU A 79 3.83 1.07 -12.68
C GLU A 79 4.73 -0.04 -13.27
N GLU A 80 5.75 -0.45 -12.51
CA GLU A 80 6.68 -1.52 -12.89
C GLU A 80 7.18 -2.23 -11.63
N ILE A 81 6.35 -3.17 -11.11
CA ILE A 81 6.66 -3.92 -9.89
C ILE A 81 7.62 -5.07 -10.26
N PRO A 82 8.86 -5.11 -9.70
CA PRO A 82 9.88 -6.10 -10.05
C PRO A 82 9.63 -7.47 -9.40
N ILE A 83 8.41 -7.99 -9.57
CA ILE A 83 7.92 -9.24 -8.97
C ILE A 83 7.16 -10.03 -10.02
N GLU A 84 7.26 -11.35 -9.98
CA GLU A 84 6.60 -12.26 -10.91
C GLU A 84 5.08 -12.20 -10.78
N SER A 85 4.39 -12.46 -11.89
CA SER A 85 2.93 -12.54 -11.92
C SER A 85 2.41 -13.68 -11.04
N ASN A 86 1.28 -13.47 -10.37
CA ASN A 86 0.60 -14.49 -9.55
C ASN A 86 1.50 -15.10 -8.44
N SER A 87 2.37 -14.31 -7.83
CA SER A 87 3.31 -14.79 -6.80
C SER A 87 3.08 -14.21 -5.41
N VAL A 88 2.22 -13.20 -5.28
CA VAL A 88 2.02 -12.41 -4.05
C VAL A 88 0.64 -12.71 -3.45
N ASP A 89 0.59 -12.93 -2.14
CA ASP A 89 -0.66 -13.18 -1.40
C ASP A 89 -1.33 -11.89 -0.94
N LEU A 90 -0.51 -10.88 -0.60
CA LEU A 90 -0.97 -9.58 -0.12
C LEU A 90 -0.09 -8.46 -0.65
N VAL A 91 -0.69 -7.46 -1.28
CA VAL A 91 -0.04 -6.17 -1.51
C VAL A 91 -0.64 -5.16 -0.54
N VAL A 92 0.22 -4.44 0.15
CA VAL A 92 -0.16 -3.29 0.99
C VAL A 92 0.50 -2.03 0.44
N THR A 93 -0.17 -0.90 0.60
CA THR A 93 0.40 0.41 0.30
C THR A 93 -0.20 1.47 1.21
N GLN A 94 0.63 2.32 1.77
CA GLN A 94 0.19 3.39 2.67
C GLN A 94 0.83 4.72 2.28
N SER A 95 0.00 5.72 1.98
CA SER A 95 0.44 7.09 1.65
C SER A 95 1.46 7.13 0.50
N SER A 96 1.19 6.39 -0.57
CA SER A 96 2.04 6.24 -1.74
C SER A 96 1.27 6.48 -3.05
N LEU A 97 -0.04 6.15 -3.13
CA LEU A 97 -0.83 6.28 -4.34
C LEU A 97 -0.79 7.69 -4.95
N HIS A 98 -0.77 8.71 -4.12
CA HIS A 98 -0.74 10.10 -4.57
C HIS A 98 0.59 10.49 -5.26
N GLU A 99 1.65 9.68 -5.11
CA GLU A 99 2.94 9.88 -5.80
C GLU A 99 3.02 9.14 -7.14
N TRP A 100 2.07 8.21 -7.43
CA TRP A 100 2.14 7.42 -8.66
C TRP A 100 1.90 8.29 -9.90
N GLU A 101 2.69 8.06 -10.95
CA GLU A 101 2.54 8.77 -12.22
C GLU A 101 1.28 8.32 -12.97
N ASN A 102 0.99 7.01 -12.94
CA ASN A 102 -0.18 6.41 -13.58
C ASN A 102 -0.86 5.39 -12.64
N PRO A 103 -1.82 5.82 -11.80
CA PRO A 103 -2.53 4.95 -10.86
C PRO A 103 -3.23 3.74 -11.50
N GLN A 104 -3.78 3.90 -12.70
CA GLN A 104 -4.41 2.79 -13.43
C GLN A 104 -3.39 1.70 -13.79
N LYS A 105 -2.21 2.10 -14.27
CA LYS A 105 -1.12 1.15 -14.56
C LYS A 105 -0.60 0.50 -13.28
N GLY A 106 -0.43 1.27 -12.20
CA GLY A 106 -0.01 0.75 -10.91
C GLY A 106 -0.97 -0.30 -10.36
N LEU A 107 -2.28 -0.03 -10.41
CA LEU A 107 -3.30 -1.00 -10.00
C LEU A 107 -3.32 -2.25 -10.88
N SER A 108 -3.06 -2.11 -12.19
CA SER A 108 -2.93 -3.24 -13.11
C SER A 108 -1.69 -4.10 -12.79
N GLU A 109 -0.57 -3.49 -12.43
CA GLU A 109 0.64 -4.20 -11.98
C GLU A 109 0.41 -4.93 -10.65
N ILE A 110 -0.26 -4.29 -9.68
CA ILE A 110 -0.65 -4.95 -8.44
C ILE A 110 -1.55 -6.16 -8.73
N PHE A 111 -2.53 -6.00 -9.61
CA PHE A 111 -3.38 -7.11 -10.04
C PHE A 111 -2.56 -8.22 -10.70
N ARG A 112 -1.58 -7.89 -11.53
CA ARG A 112 -0.69 -8.86 -12.18
C ARG A 112 0.08 -9.70 -11.16
N VAL A 113 0.72 -9.07 -10.17
CA VAL A 113 1.59 -9.78 -9.21
C VAL A 113 0.81 -10.58 -8.18
N LEU A 114 -0.42 -10.18 -7.82
CA LEU A 114 -1.26 -10.92 -6.88
C LEU A 114 -1.64 -12.29 -7.43
N LYS A 115 -1.64 -13.32 -6.58
CA LYS A 115 -2.24 -14.62 -6.84
C LYS A 115 -3.75 -14.50 -7.00
N PRO A 116 -4.43 -15.42 -7.71
CA PRO A 116 -5.89 -15.56 -7.59
C PRO A 116 -6.27 -15.74 -6.11
N GLY A 117 -7.25 -14.96 -5.63
CA GLY A 117 -7.60 -14.90 -4.21
C GLY A 117 -6.73 -13.98 -3.36
N GLY A 118 -5.64 -13.45 -3.90
CA GLY A 118 -4.79 -12.46 -3.22
C GLY A 118 -5.49 -11.13 -2.99
N SER A 119 -5.02 -10.38 -2.00
CA SER A 119 -5.63 -9.12 -1.55
C SER A 119 -4.74 -7.93 -1.81
N LEU A 120 -5.36 -6.80 -2.19
CA LEU A 120 -4.78 -5.46 -2.09
C LEU A 120 -5.39 -4.75 -0.88
N ILE A 121 -4.54 -4.12 -0.06
CA ILE A 121 -4.98 -3.15 0.97
C ILE A 121 -4.26 -1.84 0.74
N LEU A 122 -5.06 -0.79 0.55
CA LEU A 122 -4.56 0.55 0.24
C LEU A 122 -5.14 1.55 1.23
N LYS A 123 -4.28 2.45 1.71
CA LYS A 123 -4.63 3.57 2.56
C LYS A 123 -3.94 4.83 2.06
N ASP A 124 -4.72 5.87 1.78
CA ASP A 124 -4.16 7.16 1.34
C ASP A 124 -5.02 8.33 1.79
N TYR A 125 -4.59 9.55 1.46
CA TYR A 125 -5.27 10.79 1.80
C TYR A 125 -6.52 10.98 0.96
N ASN A 126 -7.60 11.45 1.60
CA ASN A 126 -8.92 11.55 1.01
C ASN A 126 -9.21 12.98 0.52
N GLN A 127 -9.28 13.19 -0.78
CA GLN A 127 -9.62 14.48 -1.36
C GLN A 127 -10.99 15.00 -0.89
N ALA A 128 -11.97 14.13 -0.67
CA ALA A 128 -13.30 14.50 -0.21
C ALA A 128 -13.29 15.18 1.18
N TRP A 129 -12.24 15.00 1.99
CA TRP A 129 -12.08 15.71 3.26
C TRP A 129 -11.77 17.18 3.09
N LEU A 130 -11.19 17.58 1.95
CA LEU A 130 -10.92 18.97 1.59
C LEU A 130 -12.21 19.64 1.08
N SER A 131 -13.01 20.19 1.98
CA SER A 131 -14.13 21.06 1.57
C SER A 131 -13.62 22.30 0.82
N ASN A 132 -14.47 22.88 -0.05
CA ASN A 132 -14.10 24.03 -0.91
C ASN A 132 -13.47 25.22 -0.16
N TRP A 133 -13.87 25.49 1.08
CA TRP A 133 -13.29 26.58 1.88
C TRP A 133 -11.91 26.19 2.44
N LYS A 134 -11.70 24.90 2.80
CA LYS A 134 -10.38 24.40 3.22
C LYS A 134 -9.40 24.43 2.05
N ARG A 135 -9.82 24.04 0.84
CA ARG A 135 -8.99 24.18 -0.36
C ARG A 135 -8.53 25.62 -0.59
N LYS A 136 -9.42 26.61 -0.36
CA LYS A 136 -9.09 28.03 -0.46
C LYS A 136 -8.11 28.50 0.62
N LEU A 137 -8.25 28.02 1.84
CA LEU A 137 -7.40 28.39 2.97
C LEU A 137 -6.03 27.69 2.92
N PHE A 138 -6.01 26.41 2.53
CA PHE A 138 -4.79 25.60 2.40
C PHE A 138 -4.09 25.77 1.04
N GLY A 139 -4.72 26.37 0.05
CA GLY A 139 -4.10 26.67 -1.26
C GLY A 139 -2.89 27.61 -1.20
N LEU A 140 -2.58 28.15 0.00
CA LEU A 140 -1.32 28.84 0.32
C LEU A 140 -0.19 27.87 0.75
N PHE A 141 -0.46 26.57 0.90
CA PHE A 141 0.52 25.60 1.37
C PHE A 141 0.74 24.53 0.29
N HIS A 142 1.98 24.36 -0.15
CA HIS A 142 2.43 23.41 -1.19
C HIS A 142 2.17 21.91 -0.89
N HIS A 143 1.54 21.54 0.23
CA HIS A 143 1.33 20.15 0.65
C HIS A 143 -0.05 19.58 0.29
N LEU A 144 -0.81 20.20 -0.61
CA LEU A 144 -2.13 19.68 -1.02
C LEU A 144 -2.07 18.60 -2.09
N ASP A 145 -0.92 18.37 -2.71
CA ASP A 145 -0.73 17.38 -3.76
C ASP A 145 -0.95 15.93 -3.29
N MET A 146 -0.92 15.68 -1.98
CA MET A 146 -1.26 14.39 -1.40
C MET A 146 -2.77 14.06 -1.44
N PHE A 147 -3.64 15.04 -1.61
CA PHE A 147 -5.10 14.84 -1.67
C PHE A 147 -5.58 14.75 -3.13
N LYS A 148 -5.09 13.77 -3.88
CA LYS A 148 -5.41 13.61 -5.31
C LYS A 148 -6.72 12.86 -5.56
N PHE A 149 -7.08 11.91 -4.68
CA PHE A 149 -8.13 10.93 -4.94
C PHE A 149 -9.19 10.89 -3.83
N THR A 150 -10.42 10.58 -4.22
CA THR A 150 -11.48 10.12 -3.33
C THR A 150 -11.47 8.58 -3.24
N PHE A 151 -12.16 8.04 -2.24
CA PHE A 151 -12.37 6.59 -2.15
C PHE A 151 -13.09 6.04 -3.38
N GLU A 152 -14.10 6.75 -3.88
CA GLU A 152 -14.94 6.35 -5.01
C GLU A 152 -14.10 6.25 -6.29
N GLU A 153 -13.27 7.25 -6.58
CA GLU A 153 -12.38 7.24 -7.75
C GLU A 153 -11.40 6.06 -7.69
N VAL A 154 -10.79 5.79 -6.54
CA VAL A 154 -9.88 4.66 -6.39
C VAL A 154 -10.61 3.32 -6.52
N ALA A 155 -11.83 3.21 -6.00
CA ALA A 155 -12.64 2.01 -6.15
C ALA A 155 -13.00 1.74 -7.63
N ASP A 156 -13.26 2.78 -8.41
CA ASP A 156 -13.54 2.64 -9.84
C ASP A 156 -12.29 2.24 -10.63
N LEU A 157 -11.13 2.86 -10.37
CA LEU A 157 -9.86 2.44 -10.95
C LEU A 157 -9.51 0.96 -10.62
N MET A 158 -9.81 0.50 -9.39
CA MET A 158 -9.62 -0.91 -9.01
C MET A 158 -10.53 -1.85 -9.80
N LYS A 159 -11.81 -1.47 -10.03
CA LYS A 159 -12.73 -2.27 -10.88
C LYS A 159 -12.21 -2.39 -12.30
N GLU A 160 -11.74 -1.29 -12.88
CA GLU A 160 -11.15 -1.26 -14.22
C GLU A 160 -9.88 -2.13 -14.32
N ALA A 161 -9.09 -2.23 -13.24
CA ALA A 161 -7.94 -3.12 -13.16
C ALA A 161 -8.32 -4.60 -12.96
N GLY A 162 -9.61 -4.92 -12.76
CA GLY A 162 -10.12 -6.29 -12.63
C GLY A 162 -10.38 -6.77 -11.20
N PHE A 163 -10.19 -5.93 -10.19
CA PHE A 163 -10.45 -6.31 -8.80
C PHE A 163 -11.95 -6.52 -8.53
N GLY A 164 -12.24 -7.55 -7.73
CA GLY A 164 -13.55 -7.80 -7.15
C GLY A 164 -13.57 -7.51 -5.65
N GLU A 165 -14.76 -7.62 -5.04
CA GLU A 165 -14.97 -7.44 -3.59
C GLU A 165 -14.29 -6.19 -2.99
N ILE A 166 -14.46 -5.06 -3.66
CA ILE A 166 -13.90 -3.79 -3.19
C ILE A 166 -14.71 -3.31 -1.99
N LYS A 167 -14.06 -3.25 -0.83
CA LYS A 167 -14.66 -2.83 0.44
C LYS A 167 -13.77 -1.79 1.11
N GLY A 168 -14.39 -0.77 1.68
CA GLY A 168 -13.62 0.27 2.36
C GLY A 168 -14.48 1.42 2.83
N GLN A 169 -13.81 2.47 3.26
CA GLN A 169 -14.47 3.70 3.69
C GLN A 169 -13.58 4.91 3.44
N GLY A 170 -14.19 5.97 2.96
CA GLY A 170 -13.56 7.28 2.73
C GLY A 170 -14.09 8.33 3.71
N LYS A 171 -13.96 8.12 5.02
CA LYS A 171 -14.40 9.09 6.04
C LYS A 171 -13.17 9.78 6.67
N GLY A 172 -13.21 11.14 6.71
CA GLY A 172 -12.14 11.94 7.31
C GLY A 172 -10.92 12.10 6.39
N LEU A 173 -9.75 12.31 7.01
CA LEU A 173 -8.49 12.69 6.36
C LEU A 173 -7.94 11.63 5.39
N GLN A 174 -8.25 10.37 5.62
CA GLN A 174 -7.73 9.24 4.85
C GLN A 174 -8.86 8.29 4.48
N PHE A 175 -8.69 7.61 3.34
CA PHE A 175 -9.52 6.46 3.00
C PHE A 175 -8.72 5.15 3.17
N PHE A 176 -9.45 4.09 3.33
CA PHE A 176 -8.95 2.72 3.42
C PHE A 176 -9.78 1.85 2.48
N VAL A 177 -9.14 1.06 1.67
CA VAL A 177 -9.80 0.13 0.76
C VAL A 177 -9.10 -1.23 0.75
N ARG A 178 -9.90 -2.28 0.70
CA ARG A 178 -9.49 -3.66 0.43
C ARG A 178 -10.14 -4.12 -0.87
N ALA A 179 -9.37 -4.80 -1.71
CA ALA A 179 -9.85 -5.42 -2.94
C ALA A 179 -9.26 -6.84 -3.09
N LEU A 180 -9.99 -7.73 -3.79
CA LEU A 180 -9.55 -9.11 -4.06
C LEU A 180 -9.30 -9.30 -5.55
N LYS A 181 -8.24 -10.00 -5.89
CA LYS A 181 -8.08 -10.60 -7.22
C LYS A 181 -8.89 -11.88 -7.29
N ARG A 182 -9.91 -11.92 -8.16
CA ARG A 182 -10.70 -13.12 -8.44
C ARG A 182 -10.07 -13.96 -9.54
#